data_b02240042a73b7ba96a59d0ca272d807
#
_entry.id   b02240042a73b7ba96a59d0ca272d807
#
_cell.length_a   1.000
_cell.length_b   1.000
_cell.length_c   1.000
_cell.angle_alpha   90.00
_cell.angle_beta   90.00
_cell.angle_gamma   90.00
#
_symmetry.space_group_name_H-M   'P 1'
#
loop_
_entity.id
_entity.type
_entity.pdbx_description
1 polymer ?
#
loop_
_entity_poly.entity_id
_entity_poly.type
_entity_poly.pdbx_seq_one_letter_code
_entity_poly.pdbx_strand_id
1 'polypeptide(L)'
;YCDQNNLSTRERLDLFVKVAQAIQHAHQKGIIHRDIKPSNVLVTLHDGVPVPKVIDFGIAKATQQELTDKTVFTQFQQFIGTPAYITPEQAEMSGLDIDTRADIYSLGVLLYELLVSQTPFDAKEMMQGGLDALRKIIREKEPLRPSTRLNTLQGDARTTAGKRRQTDVGKLVHQLQGDLDWIVMK
;
A
#
# COMPACT_ATOMS: atom_id res chain seq x y z
N TYR A 1 -4.53 0.41 -13.28
CA TYR A 1 -4.73 1.61 -14.10
C TYR A 1 -3.41 2.34 -14.36
N CYS A 2 -2.68 2.77 -13.33
CA CYS A 2 -1.45 3.56 -13.49
C CYS A 2 -0.37 2.87 -14.35
N ASP A 3 -0.15 1.57 -14.14
CA ASP A 3 0.82 0.80 -14.92
C ASP A 3 0.35 0.49 -16.34
N GLN A 4 -0.96 0.22 -16.50
CA GLN A 4 -1.56 -0.05 -17.82
C GLN A 4 -1.52 1.18 -18.74
N ASN A 5 -1.64 2.37 -18.16
CA ASN A 5 -1.63 3.64 -18.90
C ASN A 5 -0.25 4.33 -18.85
N ASN A 6 0.77 3.68 -18.26
CA ASN A 6 2.13 4.22 -18.13
C ASN A 6 2.15 5.64 -17.55
N LEU A 7 1.37 5.90 -16.50
CA LEU A 7 1.30 7.22 -15.90
C LEU A 7 2.66 7.65 -15.32
N SER A 8 3.05 8.88 -15.59
CA SER A 8 4.24 9.50 -14.99
C SER A 8 4.15 9.55 -13.45
N THR A 9 5.27 9.76 -12.78
CA THR A 9 5.30 9.91 -11.31
C THR A 9 4.34 11.01 -10.84
N ARG A 10 4.28 12.14 -11.54
CA ARG A 10 3.39 13.26 -11.20
C ARG A 10 1.91 12.87 -11.29
N GLU A 11 1.49 12.25 -12.39
CA GLU A 11 0.10 11.81 -12.57
C GLU A 11 -0.31 10.76 -11.51
N ARG A 12 0.62 9.86 -11.11
CA ARG A 12 0.39 8.92 -10.01
C ARG A 12 0.19 9.62 -8.68
N LEU A 13 1.01 10.63 -8.39
CA LEU A 13 0.88 11.45 -7.18
C LEU A 13 -0.43 12.25 -7.18
N ASP A 14 -0.85 12.80 -8.32
CA ASP A 14 -2.12 13.52 -8.42
C ASP A 14 -3.32 12.61 -8.12
N LEU A 15 -3.30 11.35 -8.58
CA LEU A 15 -4.30 10.34 -8.21
C LEU A 15 -4.22 9.96 -6.73
N PHE A 16 -3.00 9.74 -6.22
CA PHE A 16 -2.78 9.39 -4.82
C PHE A 16 -3.29 10.48 -3.86
N VAL A 17 -3.04 11.74 -4.16
CA VAL A 17 -3.54 12.88 -3.36
C VAL A 17 -5.06 12.86 -3.26
N LYS A 18 -5.77 12.57 -4.37
CA LYS A 18 -7.23 12.45 -4.35
C LYS A 18 -7.71 11.28 -3.49
N VAL A 19 -6.99 10.14 -3.51
CA VAL A 19 -7.27 9.00 -2.61
C VAL A 19 -7.06 9.40 -1.14
N ALA A 20 -5.94 10.03 -0.82
CA ALA A 20 -5.64 10.50 0.53
C ALA A 20 -6.69 11.51 1.04
N GLN A 21 -7.15 12.43 0.19
CA GLN A 21 -8.23 13.36 0.51
C GLN A 21 -9.56 12.64 0.80
N ALA A 22 -9.89 11.59 0.02
CA ALA A 22 -11.10 10.80 0.28
C ALA A 22 -11.04 10.08 1.64
N ILE A 23 -9.88 9.50 1.98
CA ILE A 23 -9.65 8.88 3.29
C ILE A 23 -9.70 9.92 4.42
N GLN A 24 -9.06 11.07 4.24
CA GLN A 24 -9.12 12.17 5.20
C GLN A 24 -10.56 12.62 5.46
N HIS A 25 -11.38 12.71 4.40
CA HIS A 25 -12.80 13.04 4.55
C HIS A 25 -13.58 11.98 5.35
N ALA A 26 -13.29 10.70 5.14
CA ALA A 26 -13.88 9.61 5.92
C ALA A 26 -13.46 9.70 7.40
N HIS A 27 -12.18 9.95 7.69
CA HIS A 27 -11.65 10.12 9.04
C HIS A 27 -12.33 11.28 9.79
N GLN A 28 -12.59 12.41 9.12
CA GLN A 28 -13.33 13.54 9.71
C GLN A 28 -14.76 13.17 10.12
N LYS A 29 -15.30 12.10 9.56
CA LYS A 29 -16.62 11.55 9.91
C LYS A 29 -16.55 10.36 10.88
N GLY A 30 -15.38 10.08 11.43
CA GLY A 30 -15.14 8.94 12.33
C GLY A 30 -15.14 7.58 11.63
N ILE A 31 -14.99 7.56 10.30
CA ILE A 31 -14.98 6.32 9.50
C ILE A 31 -13.54 5.96 9.19
N ILE A 32 -13.09 4.76 9.58
CA ILE A 32 -11.79 4.18 9.28
C ILE A 32 -11.99 3.12 8.21
N HIS A 33 -11.15 3.12 7.16
CA HIS A 33 -11.30 2.20 6.03
C HIS A 33 -10.83 0.78 6.35
N ARG A 34 -9.68 0.61 7.01
CA ARG A 34 -9.11 -0.67 7.50
C ARG A 34 -8.67 -1.68 6.43
N ASP A 35 -8.80 -1.37 5.14
CA ASP A 35 -8.44 -2.27 4.03
C ASP A 35 -8.02 -1.49 2.77
N ILE A 36 -7.19 -0.45 2.94
CA ILE A 36 -6.68 0.33 1.81
C ILE A 36 -5.65 -0.50 1.04
N LYS A 37 -5.93 -0.74 -0.23
CA LYS A 37 -5.07 -1.48 -1.17
C LYS A 37 -5.49 -1.16 -2.61
N PRO A 38 -4.67 -1.46 -3.64
CA PRO A 38 -4.98 -1.14 -5.02
C PRO A 38 -6.32 -1.68 -5.53
N SER A 39 -6.75 -2.88 -5.10
CA SER A 39 -8.03 -3.47 -5.51
C SER A 39 -9.25 -2.70 -4.99
N ASN A 40 -9.09 -1.90 -3.93
CA ASN A 40 -10.14 -1.09 -3.33
C ASN A 40 -10.09 0.38 -3.80
N VAL A 41 -9.29 0.67 -4.83
CA VAL A 41 -9.25 1.98 -5.50
C VAL A 41 -9.56 1.80 -6.98
N LEU A 42 -10.77 2.17 -7.37
CA LEU A 42 -11.18 2.18 -8.76
C LEU A 42 -10.86 3.53 -9.39
N VAL A 43 -10.41 3.52 -10.66
CA VAL A 43 -10.22 4.75 -11.41
C VAL A 43 -11.24 4.78 -12.56
N THR A 44 -12.11 5.79 -12.55
CA THR A 44 -13.07 6.05 -13.60
C THR A 44 -12.64 7.29 -14.39
N LEU A 45 -13.07 7.40 -15.64
CA LEU A 45 -12.90 8.61 -16.43
C LEU A 45 -14.15 9.47 -16.31
N HIS A 46 -13.97 10.73 -15.93
CA HIS A 46 -15.02 11.74 -15.95
C HIS A 46 -14.57 12.85 -16.93
N ASP A 47 -15.27 12.98 -18.03
CA ASP A 47 -14.88 13.90 -19.13
C ASP A 47 -13.42 13.69 -19.59
N GLY A 48 -12.98 12.44 -19.67
CA GLY A 48 -11.60 12.08 -20.03
C GLY A 48 -10.56 12.26 -18.93
N VAL A 49 -10.93 12.77 -17.74
CA VAL A 49 -10.05 12.98 -16.61
C VAL A 49 -10.13 11.79 -15.64
N PRO A 50 -8.99 11.20 -15.22
CA PRO A 50 -8.99 10.12 -14.25
C PRO A 50 -9.44 10.59 -12.86
N VAL A 51 -10.45 9.90 -12.33
CA VAL A 51 -11.00 10.14 -10.97
C VAL A 51 -10.94 8.85 -10.18
N PRO A 52 -10.13 8.78 -9.12
CA PRO A 52 -10.10 7.62 -8.24
C PRO A 52 -11.32 7.62 -7.31
N LYS A 53 -11.85 6.43 -7.05
CA LYS A 53 -12.93 6.17 -6.09
C LYS A 53 -12.49 5.07 -5.13
N VAL A 54 -12.52 5.36 -3.85
CA VAL A 54 -12.26 4.38 -2.80
C VAL A 54 -13.53 3.62 -2.53
N ILE A 55 -13.44 2.29 -2.53
CA ILE A 55 -14.56 1.36 -2.32
C ILE A 55 -14.24 0.39 -1.18
N ASP A 56 -15.25 -0.36 -0.73
CA ASP A 56 -15.10 -1.43 0.25
C ASP A 56 -14.49 -0.98 1.58
N PHE A 57 -15.09 0.04 2.18
CA PHE A 57 -14.79 0.40 3.57
C PHE A 57 -15.03 -0.83 4.47
N GLY A 58 -14.00 -1.24 5.22
CA GLY A 58 -13.96 -2.49 5.98
C GLY A 58 -14.95 -2.58 7.15
N ILE A 59 -16.21 -2.21 6.93
CA ILE A 59 -17.28 -2.23 7.93
C ILE A 59 -17.48 -3.63 8.50
N ALA A 60 -17.37 -4.68 7.67
CA ALA A 60 -17.47 -6.07 8.09
C ALA A 60 -16.35 -6.49 9.07
N LYS A 61 -15.16 -5.87 8.97
CA LYS A 61 -14.04 -6.12 9.90
C LYS A 61 -14.25 -5.47 11.27
N ALA A 62 -15.10 -4.43 11.36
CA ALA A 62 -15.40 -3.75 12.62
C ALA A 62 -16.38 -4.54 13.50
N THR A 63 -17.23 -5.39 12.91
CA THR A 63 -18.27 -6.15 13.62
C THR A 63 -17.82 -7.53 14.08
N GLN A 64 -16.64 -8.01 13.65
CA GLN A 64 -16.10 -9.32 14.00
C GLN A 64 -15.10 -9.26 15.17
N GLN A 65 -15.43 -8.57 16.22
CA GLN A 65 -14.58 -8.38 17.40
C GLN A 65 -14.40 -9.65 18.28
N GLU A 66 -15.08 -10.77 17.96
CA GLU A 66 -14.93 -12.07 18.64
C GLU A 66 -14.48 -13.15 17.66
N LEU A 67 -13.21 -13.18 17.30
CA LEU A 67 -12.66 -14.23 16.47
C LEU A 67 -11.77 -15.16 17.31
N THR A 68 -12.14 -16.44 17.36
CA THR A 68 -11.30 -17.49 17.93
C THR A 68 -10.07 -17.72 17.03
N ASP A 69 -8.95 -18.18 17.60
CA ASP A 69 -7.67 -18.43 16.90
C ASP A 69 -7.82 -19.27 15.61
N LYS A 70 -8.79 -20.17 15.54
CA LYS A 70 -9.08 -20.97 14.33
C LYS A 70 -9.69 -20.15 13.19
N THR A 71 -10.56 -19.20 13.50
CA THR A 71 -11.17 -18.30 12.51
C THR A 71 -10.14 -17.33 11.95
N VAL A 72 -9.17 -16.94 12.77
CA VAL A 72 -8.05 -16.09 12.42
C VAL A 72 -7.13 -16.76 11.40
N PHE A 73 -6.81 -18.06 11.58
CA PHE A 73 -5.98 -18.80 10.61
C PHE A 73 -6.69 -19.01 9.27
N THR A 74 -8.00 -19.27 9.28
CA THR A 74 -8.81 -19.40 8.05
C THR A 74 -8.95 -18.05 7.35
N GLN A 75 -9.10 -16.96 8.10
CA GLN A 75 -9.07 -15.61 7.55
C GLN A 75 -7.68 -15.24 7.04
N PHE A 76 -6.61 -15.61 7.72
CA PHE A 76 -5.24 -15.43 7.23
C PHE A 76 -5.03 -16.13 5.88
N GLN A 77 -5.58 -17.32 5.66
CA GLN A 77 -5.58 -17.98 4.35
C GLN A 77 -6.51 -17.31 3.34
N GLN A 78 -7.63 -16.72 3.76
CA GLN A 78 -8.49 -15.89 2.91
C GLN A 78 -7.94 -14.46 2.70
N PHE A 79 -7.12 -13.97 3.63
CA PHE A 79 -6.30 -12.74 3.49
C PHE A 79 -5.16 -12.87 2.46
N ILE A 80 -5.00 -14.04 1.85
CA ILE A 80 -3.98 -14.36 0.81
C ILE A 80 -3.95 -13.36 -0.38
N GLY A 81 -4.86 -12.37 -0.41
CA GLY A 81 -4.85 -11.37 -1.49
C GLY A 81 -3.67 -10.39 -1.48
N THR A 82 -3.25 -9.86 -0.33
CA THR A 82 -2.18 -8.84 -0.32
C THR A 82 -1.56 -8.65 1.08
N PRO A 83 -0.75 -9.59 1.58
CA PRO A 83 -0.16 -9.52 2.93
C PRO A 83 0.69 -8.28 3.15
N ALA A 84 1.22 -7.69 2.07
CA ALA A 84 2.05 -6.50 2.11
C ALA A 84 1.32 -5.24 2.61
N TYR A 85 -0.01 -5.25 2.68
CA TYR A 85 -0.85 -4.14 3.16
C TYR A 85 -1.38 -4.34 4.58
N ILE A 86 -1.01 -5.46 5.24
CA ILE A 86 -1.38 -5.72 6.65
C ILE A 86 -0.63 -4.72 7.53
N THR A 87 -1.37 -4.01 8.38
CA THR A 87 -0.78 -3.05 9.32
C THR A 87 -0.21 -3.76 10.55
N PRO A 88 0.73 -3.14 11.29
CA PRO A 88 1.27 -3.71 12.52
C PRO A 88 0.16 -4.11 13.51
N GLU A 89 -0.84 -3.25 13.71
CA GLU A 89 -1.97 -3.47 14.62
C GLU A 89 -2.83 -4.67 14.18
N GLN A 90 -3.05 -4.82 12.86
CA GLN A 90 -3.77 -5.97 12.31
C GLN A 90 -2.96 -7.26 12.45
N ALA A 91 -1.63 -7.22 12.31
CA ALA A 91 -0.77 -8.37 12.46
C ALA A 91 -0.73 -8.86 13.91
N GLU A 92 -0.78 -7.96 14.89
CA GLU A 92 -0.75 -8.30 16.30
C GLU A 92 -2.01 -8.97 16.81
N MET A 93 -3.15 -8.84 16.11
CA MET A 93 -4.46 -9.38 16.48
C MET A 93 -4.86 -9.04 17.92
N SER A 94 -4.35 -7.95 18.45
CA SER A 94 -4.44 -7.61 19.87
C SER A 94 -5.82 -7.10 20.30
N GLY A 95 -6.83 -7.11 19.41
CA GLY A 95 -8.13 -6.53 19.70
C GLY A 95 -8.08 -5.04 20.07
N LEU A 96 -6.89 -4.43 20.01
CA LEU A 96 -6.68 -3.03 20.25
C LEU A 96 -7.38 -2.21 19.18
N ASP A 97 -7.90 -1.06 19.55
CA ASP A 97 -8.61 -0.15 18.68
C ASP A 97 -7.76 0.19 17.43
N ILE A 98 -8.18 -0.34 16.29
CA ILE A 98 -7.62 0.05 15.00
C ILE A 98 -8.10 1.48 14.73
N ASP A 99 -7.16 2.41 14.77
CA ASP A 99 -7.42 3.83 14.54
C ASP A 99 -7.00 4.28 13.12
N THR A 100 -7.05 5.58 12.89
CA THR A 100 -6.71 6.20 11.59
C THR A 100 -5.25 5.94 11.16
N ARG A 101 -4.35 5.58 12.08
CA ARG A 101 -2.94 5.26 11.78
C ARG A 101 -2.81 4.02 10.91
N ALA A 102 -3.73 3.05 11.06
CA ALA A 102 -3.77 1.87 10.21
C ALA A 102 -3.98 2.26 8.72
N ASP A 103 -4.90 3.20 8.45
CA ASP A 103 -5.12 3.70 7.09
C ASP A 103 -3.90 4.48 6.57
N ILE A 104 -3.24 5.25 7.43
CA ILE A 104 -2.02 6.00 7.06
C ILE A 104 -0.89 5.05 6.67
N TYR A 105 -0.68 3.98 7.44
CA TYR A 105 0.29 2.93 7.09
C TYR A 105 -0.02 2.32 5.70
N SER A 106 -1.27 1.92 5.48
CA SER A 106 -1.69 1.34 4.20
C SER A 106 -1.57 2.31 3.03
N LEU A 107 -1.83 3.62 3.25
CA LEU A 107 -1.54 4.68 2.27
C LEU A 107 -0.04 4.80 1.98
N GLY A 108 0.82 4.68 2.98
CA GLY A 108 2.27 4.64 2.80
C GLY A 108 2.71 3.48 1.91
N VAL A 109 2.19 2.27 2.16
CA VAL A 109 2.43 1.08 1.30
C VAL A 109 1.91 1.31 -0.12
N LEU A 110 0.73 1.88 -0.28
CA LEU A 110 0.15 2.21 -1.59
C LEU A 110 1.02 3.22 -2.35
N LEU A 111 1.47 4.27 -1.69
CA LEU A 111 2.37 5.26 -2.29
C LEU A 111 3.69 4.61 -2.71
N TYR A 112 4.28 3.79 -1.84
CA TYR A 112 5.50 3.05 -2.15
C TYR A 112 5.33 2.23 -3.44
N GLU A 113 4.26 1.43 -3.54
CA GLU A 113 3.99 0.61 -4.73
C GLU A 113 3.75 1.48 -5.98
N LEU A 114 3.03 2.59 -5.87
CA LEU A 114 2.86 3.54 -6.99
C LEU A 114 4.18 4.08 -7.50
N LEU A 115 5.15 4.34 -6.62
CA LEU A 115 6.46 4.89 -6.96
C LEU A 115 7.42 3.84 -7.53
N VAL A 116 7.41 2.60 -7.02
CA VAL A 116 8.43 1.57 -7.32
C VAL A 116 7.87 0.38 -8.11
N SER A 117 6.55 0.19 -8.21
CA SER A 117 5.85 -1.03 -8.70
C SER A 117 6.13 -2.28 -7.88
N GLN A 118 6.57 -2.13 -6.65
CA GLN A 118 6.78 -3.20 -5.68
C GLN A 118 6.35 -2.70 -4.31
N THR A 119 5.89 -3.60 -3.46
CA THR A 119 5.60 -3.30 -2.05
C THR A 119 6.88 -3.18 -1.22
N PRO A 120 6.85 -2.49 -0.05
CA PRO A 120 8.01 -2.34 0.83
C PRO A 120 8.64 -3.68 1.22
N PHE A 121 7.79 -4.67 1.51
CA PHE A 121 8.19 -6.04 1.82
C PHE A 121 7.72 -7.01 0.73
N ASP A 122 8.49 -8.05 0.46
CA ASP A 122 8.12 -9.09 -0.49
C ASP A 122 7.00 -9.97 0.09
N ALA A 123 5.89 -10.06 -0.64
CA ALA A 123 4.72 -10.83 -0.21
C ALA A 123 5.04 -12.32 -0.01
N LYS A 124 5.95 -12.88 -0.80
CA LYS A 124 6.36 -14.29 -0.67
C LYS A 124 7.17 -14.48 0.61
N GLU A 125 8.12 -13.58 0.89
CA GLU A 125 8.90 -13.61 2.13
C GLU A 125 7.99 -13.53 3.36
N MET A 126 6.98 -12.64 3.33
CA MET A 126 6.01 -12.48 4.42
C MET A 126 5.18 -13.74 4.66
N MET A 127 4.90 -14.53 3.61
CA MET A 127 4.06 -15.73 3.69
C MET A 127 4.83 -16.99 4.09
N GLN A 128 6.15 -17.07 3.83
CA GLN A 128 6.94 -18.30 4.00
C GLN A 128 7.10 -18.72 5.46
N GLY A 129 7.05 -17.80 6.39
CA GLY A 129 7.29 -18.08 7.82
C GLY A 129 6.05 -18.11 8.70
N GLY A 130 4.85 -18.03 8.12
CA GLY A 130 3.59 -17.97 8.87
C GLY A 130 3.39 -16.63 9.59
N LEU A 131 2.42 -16.60 10.52
CA LEU A 131 1.98 -15.38 11.17
C LEU A 131 3.07 -14.70 12.02
N ASP A 132 3.87 -15.48 12.72
CA ASP A 132 4.94 -14.95 13.61
C ASP A 132 6.07 -14.31 12.80
N ALA A 133 6.44 -14.91 11.67
CA ALA A 133 7.42 -14.32 10.76
C ALA A 133 6.90 -13.02 10.12
N LEU A 134 5.61 -13.00 9.73
CA LEU A 134 4.95 -11.80 9.22
C LEU A 134 4.98 -10.68 10.26
N ARG A 135 4.59 -10.95 11.51
CA ARG A 135 4.63 -9.99 12.63
C ARG A 135 6.04 -9.43 12.83
N LYS A 136 7.03 -10.32 12.81
CA LYS A 136 8.45 -9.96 12.98
C LYS A 136 8.91 -9.04 11.83
N ILE A 137 8.58 -9.36 10.57
CA ILE A 137 8.94 -8.54 9.41
C ILE A 137 8.33 -7.14 9.54
N ILE A 138 7.02 -7.06 9.80
CA ILE A 138 6.31 -5.76 9.85
C ILE A 138 6.85 -4.89 11.00
N ARG A 139 7.18 -5.48 12.14
CA ARG A 139 7.59 -4.74 13.34
C ARG A 139 9.08 -4.40 13.40
N GLU A 140 9.93 -5.29 12.92
CA GLU A 140 11.38 -5.20 13.16
C GLU A 140 12.18 -4.87 11.90
N LYS A 141 11.65 -5.15 10.70
CA LYS A 141 12.39 -4.94 9.46
C LYS A 141 12.08 -3.55 8.90
N GLU A 142 13.10 -2.72 8.81
CA GLU A 142 12.99 -1.43 8.12
C GLU A 142 13.00 -1.66 6.60
N PRO A 143 11.97 -1.17 5.85
CA PRO A 143 11.95 -1.32 4.41
C PRO A 143 13.00 -0.43 3.74
N LEU A 144 13.46 -0.82 2.56
CA LEU A 144 14.32 0.04 1.75
C LEU A 144 13.55 1.29 1.32
N ARG A 145 14.24 2.44 1.29
CA ARG A 145 13.68 3.66 0.70
C ARG A 145 13.30 3.43 -0.77
N PRO A 146 12.22 4.05 -1.29
CA PRO A 146 11.82 3.91 -2.69
C PRO A 146 12.97 4.11 -3.68
N SER A 147 13.78 5.16 -3.52
CA SER A 147 14.94 5.42 -4.37
C SER A 147 15.99 4.31 -4.30
N THR A 148 16.27 3.79 -3.11
CA THR A 148 17.19 2.67 -2.90
C THR A 148 16.66 1.40 -3.53
N ARG A 149 15.36 1.11 -3.35
CA ARG A 149 14.71 -0.05 -3.95
C ARG A 149 14.83 -0.06 -5.47
N LEU A 150 14.59 1.07 -6.13
CA LEU A 150 14.78 1.20 -7.58
C LEU A 150 16.22 0.90 -8.02
N ASN A 151 17.22 1.29 -7.24
CA ASN A 151 18.61 0.99 -7.53
C ASN A 151 18.95 -0.50 -7.40
N THR A 152 18.22 -1.26 -6.58
CA THR A 152 18.41 -2.71 -6.46
C THR A 152 17.77 -3.50 -7.61
N LEU A 153 16.86 -2.89 -8.38
CA LEU A 153 16.23 -3.55 -9.52
C LEU A 153 17.27 -3.82 -10.63
N GLN A 154 17.20 -5.00 -11.21
CA GLN A 154 18.08 -5.43 -12.29
C GLN A 154 17.29 -5.86 -13.54
N GLY A 155 17.93 -5.85 -14.70
CA GLY A 155 17.37 -6.36 -15.95
C GLY A 155 16.03 -5.71 -16.32
N ASP A 156 15.08 -6.55 -16.72
CA ASP A 156 13.77 -6.13 -17.21
C ASP A 156 12.93 -5.38 -16.17
N ALA A 157 13.06 -5.72 -14.88
CA ALA A 157 12.34 -5.05 -13.81
C ALA A 157 12.71 -3.57 -13.73
N ARG A 158 14.01 -3.27 -13.86
CA ARG A 158 14.53 -1.89 -13.87
C ARG A 158 14.01 -1.10 -15.06
N THR A 159 14.12 -1.67 -16.26
CA THR A 159 13.66 -1.05 -17.51
C THR A 159 12.14 -0.82 -17.48
N THR A 160 11.39 -1.79 -17.00
CA THR A 160 9.92 -1.71 -16.86
C THR A 160 9.49 -0.60 -15.90
N ALA A 161 10.19 -0.44 -14.77
CA ALA A 161 9.89 0.61 -13.80
C ALA A 161 10.00 2.01 -14.43
N GLY A 162 11.05 2.27 -15.19
CA GLY A 162 11.22 3.52 -15.92
C GLY A 162 10.19 3.73 -17.02
N LYS A 163 9.97 2.71 -17.86
CA LYS A 163 9.00 2.75 -18.96
C LYS A 163 7.59 3.05 -18.47
N ARG A 164 7.14 2.39 -17.40
CA ARG A 164 5.81 2.60 -16.81
C ARG A 164 5.62 4.00 -16.21
N ARG A 165 6.70 4.76 -16.00
CA ARG A 165 6.66 6.15 -15.47
C ARG A 165 7.14 7.18 -16.48
N GLN A 166 7.27 6.77 -17.75
CA GLN A 166 7.68 7.62 -18.86
C GLN A 166 9.01 8.36 -18.59
N THR A 167 9.95 7.72 -17.89
CA THR A 167 11.22 8.36 -17.54
C THR A 167 12.36 7.34 -17.51
N ASP A 168 13.59 7.84 -17.57
CA ASP A 168 14.77 7.03 -17.27
C ASP A 168 14.86 6.71 -15.77
N VAL A 169 15.37 5.50 -15.45
CA VAL A 169 15.43 5.05 -14.05
C VAL A 169 16.36 5.92 -13.21
N GLY A 170 17.46 6.43 -13.77
CA GLY A 170 18.35 7.34 -13.05
C GLY A 170 17.63 8.64 -12.66
N LYS A 171 16.86 9.21 -13.60
CA LYS A 171 16.02 10.39 -13.31
C LYS A 171 14.93 10.07 -12.29
N LEU A 172 14.30 8.89 -12.41
CA LEU A 172 13.28 8.43 -11.45
C LEU A 172 13.87 8.34 -10.04
N VAL A 173 15.02 7.70 -9.88
CA VAL A 173 15.73 7.63 -8.59
C VAL A 173 15.98 9.02 -8.02
N HIS A 174 16.46 9.95 -8.84
CA HIS A 174 16.71 11.32 -8.41
C HIS A 174 15.43 12.06 -8.00
N GLN A 175 14.30 11.83 -8.69
CA GLN A 175 12.99 12.38 -8.32
C GLN A 175 12.47 11.86 -6.97
N LEU A 176 12.79 10.60 -6.63
CA LEU A 176 12.33 9.99 -5.37
C LEU A 176 13.22 10.35 -4.18
N GLN A 177 14.51 10.64 -4.42
CA GLN A 177 15.43 11.05 -3.36
C GLN A 177 14.99 12.37 -2.72
N GLY A 178 14.98 12.41 -1.40
CA GLY A 178 14.55 13.55 -0.62
C GLY A 178 13.12 13.41 -0.11
N ASP A 179 12.22 14.31 -0.51
CA ASP A 179 10.88 14.44 0.07
C ASP A 179 10.02 13.19 -0.09
N LEU A 180 10.03 12.55 -1.28
CA LEU A 180 9.21 11.35 -1.50
C LEU A 180 9.71 10.15 -0.68
N ASP A 181 11.02 9.94 -0.63
CA ASP A 181 11.59 8.93 0.26
C ASP A 181 11.21 9.20 1.72
N TRP A 182 11.32 10.46 2.15
CA TRP A 182 11.02 10.84 3.53
C TRP A 182 9.53 10.67 3.87
N ILE A 183 8.62 11.08 2.99
CA ILE A 183 7.17 10.95 3.20
C ILE A 183 6.75 9.49 3.34
N VAL A 184 7.30 8.62 2.48
CA VAL A 184 6.94 7.19 2.46
C VAL A 184 7.51 6.43 3.66
N MET A 185 8.67 6.87 4.18
CA MET A 185 9.38 6.21 5.28
C MET A 185 8.99 6.74 6.67
N LYS A 186 8.11 7.72 6.75
CA LYS A 186 7.64 8.32 8.00
C LYS A 186 6.44 7.60 8.60
#